data_fcf65d1967415e00df2d29e1e5be3f3b
#
_entry.id   fcf65d1967415e00df2d29e1e5be3f3b
#
_cell.length_a   1.000
_cell.length_b   1.000
_cell.length_c   1.000
_cell.angle_alpha   90.00
_cell.angle_beta   90.00
_cell.angle_gamma   90.00
#
_symmetry.space_group_name_H-M   'P 1'
#
loop_
_entity.id
_entity.type
_entity.pdbx_description
1 polymer ?
#
loop_
_entity_poly.entity_id
_entity_poly.type
_entity_poly.pdbx_seq_one_letter_code
_entity_poly.pdbx_strand_id
1 'polypeptide(L)'
;EFAVQLLAEGGAAASEAAIVGPSLVQSDLFGYSSHGVMRIPFYLQMLKDGDIVSQADLETIADSEAGLATDAHWGFGRVQCGRLLDELANRCKMYGSAIGTIRNCSHIGRLGEYCEIAANEYGLVTIAMVNTHGAARRVAPPGGIQSRLGTNPLAMGVPNGDEALILDFSTSATAEGKVRVKQIAGEQVPSGWLLDSDGEPTNDPNTLYDEPPGTILPMGGEQAYKGFGLSLMIDI
;
A
#
# COMPACT_ATOMS: atom_id res chain seq x y z
N GLU A 1 -18.14 1.30 13.28
CA GLU A 1 -19.53 1.41 12.74
C GLU A 1 -19.66 2.57 11.76
N PHE A 2 -19.33 3.81 12.15
CA PHE A 2 -19.50 4.99 11.30
C PHE A 2 -18.75 4.89 9.96
N ALA A 3 -17.48 4.40 9.95
CA ALA A 3 -16.72 4.19 8.71
C ALA A 3 -17.41 3.18 7.77
N VAL A 4 -17.99 2.13 8.31
CA VAL A 4 -18.76 1.11 7.55
C VAL A 4 -20.00 1.75 6.92
N GLN A 5 -20.74 2.54 7.68
CA GLN A 5 -21.94 3.23 7.19
C GLN A 5 -21.60 4.20 6.05
N LEU A 6 -20.55 5.04 6.22
CA LEU A 6 -20.13 5.98 5.18
C LEU A 6 -19.76 5.27 3.86
N LEU A 7 -19.05 4.16 3.94
CA LEU A 7 -18.67 3.39 2.75
C LEU A 7 -19.89 2.76 2.07
N ALA A 8 -20.81 2.19 2.86
CA ALA A 8 -22.03 1.57 2.33
C ALA A 8 -22.96 2.60 1.68
N GLU A 9 -23.20 3.73 2.34
CA GLU A 9 -24.01 4.84 1.78
C GLU A 9 -23.33 5.46 0.54
N GLY A 10 -22.01 5.39 0.45
CA GLY A 10 -21.23 5.85 -0.69
C GLY A 10 -21.13 4.89 -1.87
N GLY A 11 -21.81 3.73 -1.80
CA GLY A 11 -21.91 2.78 -2.92
C GLY A 11 -21.08 1.50 -2.79
N ALA A 12 -20.35 1.30 -1.70
CA ALA A 12 -19.72 0.01 -1.43
C ALA A 12 -20.78 -1.03 -1.03
N ALA A 13 -20.61 -2.28 -1.47
CA ALA A 13 -21.44 -3.37 -0.96
C ALA A 13 -21.28 -3.51 0.57
N ALA A 14 -22.34 -3.89 1.27
CA ALA A 14 -22.30 -4.03 2.72
C ALA A 14 -21.19 -4.97 3.23
N SER A 15 -20.94 -6.06 2.50
CA SER A 15 -19.86 -7.02 2.80
C SER A 15 -18.47 -6.40 2.65
N GLU A 16 -18.26 -5.54 1.66
CA GLU A 16 -16.99 -4.85 1.43
C GLU A 16 -16.78 -3.74 2.47
N ALA A 17 -17.83 -2.96 2.75
CA ALA A 17 -17.79 -1.93 3.78
C ALA A 17 -17.44 -2.51 5.17
N ALA A 18 -17.96 -3.72 5.47
CA ALA A 18 -17.69 -4.44 6.72
C ALA A 18 -16.23 -4.91 6.86
N ILE A 19 -15.49 -5.06 5.75
CA ILE A 19 -14.06 -5.37 5.72
C ILE A 19 -13.22 -4.08 5.73
N VAL A 20 -13.54 -3.15 4.82
CA VAL A 20 -12.74 -1.95 4.60
C VAL A 20 -12.81 -0.98 5.79
N GLY A 21 -14.00 -0.79 6.36
CA GLY A 21 -14.21 0.14 7.49
C GLY A 21 -13.34 -0.19 8.71
N PRO A 22 -13.40 -1.42 9.26
CA PRO A 22 -12.54 -1.85 10.37
C PRO A 22 -11.05 -1.75 10.04
N SER A 23 -10.61 -2.16 8.85
CA SER A 23 -9.23 -2.10 8.41
C SER A 23 -8.68 -0.66 8.38
N LEU A 24 -9.50 0.32 7.96
CA LEU A 24 -9.14 1.75 8.03
C LEU A 24 -8.96 2.22 9.48
N VAL A 25 -9.89 1.88 10.36
CA VAL A 25 -9.81 2.25 11.78
C VAL A 25 -8.59 1.60 12.45
N GLN A 26 -8.32 0.33 12.16
CA GLN A 26 -7.16 -0.37 12.68
C GLN A 26 -5.85 0.27 12.20
N SER A 27 -5.79 0.72 10.94
CA SER A 27 -4.62 1.46 10.44
C SER A 27 -4.35 2.72 11.27
N ASP A 28 -5.39 3.48 11.67
CA ASP A 28 -5.22 4.65 12.55
C ASP A 28 -4.75 4.25 13.94
N LEU A 29 -5.31 3.19 14.53
CA LEU A 29 -4.92 2.69 15.85
C LEU A 29 -3.46 2.25 15.91
N PHE A 30 -2.92 1.74 14.80
CA PHE A 30 -1.50 1.41 14.65
C PHE A 30 -0.61 2.60 14.27
N GLY A 31 -1.15 3.83 14.19
CA GLY A 31 -0.39 5.03 13.85
C GLY A 31 -0.15 5.24 12.36
N TYR A 32 -0.83 4.49 11.48
CA TYR A 32 -0.76 4.63 10.03
C TYR A 32 -1.89 5.51 9.49
N SER A 33 -2.02 6.74 9.98
CA SER A 33 -3.11 7.66 9.61
C SER A 33 -3.23 7.87 8.10
N SER A 34 -2.12 7.84 7.37
CA SER A 34 -2.10 7.93 5.90
C SER A 34 -2.85 6.79 5.20
N HIS A 35 -3.12 5.68 5.89
CA HIS A 35 -3.85 4.50 5.42
C HIS A 35 -5.15 4.27 6.20
N GLY A 36 -5.50 5.19 7.10
CA GLY A 36 -6.66 5.16 7.97
C GLY A 36 -7.92 5.81 7.37
N VAL A 37 -8.80 6.26 8.25
CA VAL A 37 -10.13 6.81 7.88
C VAL A 37 -10.07 8.06 7.01
N MET A 38 -8.94 8.76 6.98
CA MET A 38 -8.73 9.86 6.03
C MET A 38 -8.85 9.42 4.56
N ARG A 39 -8.79 8.12 4.28
CA ARG A 39 -8.97 7.56 2.92
C ARG A 39 -10.44 7.43 2.51
N ILE A 40 -11.41 7.55 3.42
CA ILE A 40 -12.83 7.38 3.09
C ILE A 40 -13.27 8.34 1.99
N PRO A 41 -13.05 9.67 2.08
CA PRO A 41 -13.45 10.59 1.00
C PRO A 41 -12.83 10.23 -0.36
N PHE A 42 -11.58 9.76 -0.35
CA PHE A 42 -10.88 9.32 -1.55
C PHE A 42 -11.53 8.06 -2.15
N TYR A 43 -11.86 7.07 -1.33
CA TYR A 43 -12.54 5.84 -1.79
C TYR A 43 -13.95 6.13 -2.32
N LEU A 44 -14.70 7.03 -1.67
CA LEU A 44 -16.00 7.44 -2.13
C LEU A 44 -15.96 8.13 -3.50
N GLN A 45 -14.93 8.96 -3.73
CA GLN A 45 -14.72 9.58 -5.02
C GLN A 45 -14.35 8.52 -6.07
N MET A 46 -13.43 7.59 -5.77
CA MET A 46 -13.05 6.51 -6.69
C MET A 46 -14.23 5.59 -7.04
N LEU A 47 -15.12 5.29 -6.09
CA LEU A 47 -16.35 4.55 -6.36
C LEU A 47 -17.25 5.29 -7.34
N LYS A 48 -17.43 6.60 -7.12
CA LYS A 48 -18.23 7.46 -7.99
C LYS A 48 -17.68 7.56 -9.40
N ASP A 49 -16.35 7.63 -9.53
CA ASP A 49 -15.65 7.75 -10.82
C ASP A 49 -15.49 6.40 -11.55
N GLY A 50 -15.78 5.29 -10.86
CA GLY A 50 -15.61 3.94 -11.39
C GLY A 50 -14.17 3.41 -11.31
N ASP A 51 -13.28 4.10 -10.61
CA ASP A 51 -11.90 3.66 -10.36
C ASP A 51 -11.81 2.56 -9.28
N ILE A 52 -12.87 2.43 -8.47
CA ILE A 52 -13.13 1.25 -7.64
C ILE A 52 -14.44 0.62 -8.10
N VAL A 53 -14.40 -0.67 -8.38
CA VAL A 53 -15.55 -1.48 -8.77
C VAL A 53 -16.03 -2.27 -7.56
N SER A 54 -17.19 -1.90 -7.00
CA SER A 54 -17.79 -2.67 -5.91
C SER A 54 -18.26 -4.03 -6.42
N GLN A 55 -18.09 -5.06 -5.60
CA GLN A 55 -18.40 -6.46 -5.89
C GLN A 55 -17.63 -7.06 -7.08
N ALA A 56 -16.45 -6.49 -7.39
CA ALA A 56 -15.58 -7.08 -8.39
C ALA A 56 -15.15 -8.50 -7.98
N ASP A 57 -15.08 -9.40 -8.94
CA ASP A 57 -14.54 -10.72 -8.73
C ASP A 57 -13.02 -10.70 -8.67
N LEU A 58 -12.43 -11.67 -7.98
CA LEU A 58 -11.02 -11.98 -8.08
C LEU A 58 -10.85 -13.10 -9.10
N GLU A 59 -10.48 -12.73 -10.32
CA GLU A 59 -10.31 -13.70 -11.41
C GLU A 59 -8.96 -14.38 -11.34
N THR A 60 -8.94 -15.70 -11.45
CA THR A 60 -7.71 -16.48 -11.61
C THR A 60 -7.25 -16.43 -13.06
N ILE A 61 -6.08 -15.83 -13.33
CA ILE A 61 -5.48 -15.73 -14.65
C ILE A 61 -4.60 -16.94 -14.96
N ALA A 62 -3.80 -17.34 -13.95
CA ALA A 62 -2.94 -18.49 -14.05
C ALA A 62 -2.91 -19.22 -12.70
N ASP A 63 -2.96 -20.54 -12.78
CA ASP A 63 -2.99 -21.42 -11.63
C ASP A 63 -1.97 -22.54 -11.81
N SER A 64 -1.15 -22.73 -10.79
CA SER A 64 -0.26 -23.87 -10.63
C SER A 64 -0.29 -24.29 -9.17
N GLU A 65 0.22 -25.48 -8.83
CA GLU A 65 0.13 -26.04 -7.47
C GLU A 65 0.39 -25.00 -6.36
N ALA A 66 1.57 -24.40 -6.33
CA ALA A 66 1.95 -23.40 -5.32
C ALA A 66 1.85 -21.95 -5.81
N GLY A 67 1.51 -21.72 -7.08
CA GLY A 67 1.50 -20.39 -7.70
C GLY A 67 0.12 -19.95 -8.16
N LEU A 68 -0.23 -18.68 -7.95
CA LEU A 68 -1.51 -18.09 -8.33
C LEU A 68 -1.32 -16.68 -8.88
N ALA A 69 -1.80 -16.41 -10.09
CA ALA A 69 -1.89 -15.06 -10.64
C ALA A 69 -3.35 -14.65 -10.78
N THR A 70 -3.70 -13.46 -10.28
CA THR A 70 -5.08 -12.99 -10.22
C THR A 70 -5.27 -11.59 -10.80
N ASP A 71 -6.49 -11.29 -11.23
CA ASP A 71 -6.96 -9.97 -11.63
C ASP A 71 -8.09 -9.53 -10.68
N ALA A 72 -7.93 -8.38 -10.06
CA ALA A 72 -8.89 -7.84 -9.11
C ALA A 72 -9.98 -6.96 -9.77
N HIS A 73 -9.92 -6.75 -11.08
CA HIS A 73 -10.89 -5.94 -11.82
C HIS A 73 -11.21 -4.59 -11.16
N TRP A 74 -10.18 -3.95 -10.57
CA TRP A 74 -10.27 -2.69 -9.82
C TRP A 74 -11.19 -2.75 -8.58
N GLY A 75 -11.47 -3.94 -8.06
CA GLY A 75 -12.18 -4.11 -6.79
C GLY A 75 -11.46 -3.46 -5.60
N PHE A 76 -12.15 -3.36 -4.46
CA PHE A 76 -11.53 -2.87 -3.23
C PHE A 76 -10.27 -3.66 -2.89
N GLY A 77 -9.12 -3.01 -2.90
CA GLY A 77 -7.83 -3.68 -2.71
C GLY A 77 -7.75 -4.45 -1.39
N ARG A 78 -8.31 -3.90 -0.31
CA ARG A 78 -8.36 -4.59 1.00
C ARG A 78 -9.15 -5.90 0.96
N VAL A 79 -10.23 -5.93 0.18
CA VAL A 79 -11.07 -7.15 0.00
C VAL A 79 -10.34 -8.15 -0.89
N GLN A 80 -9.83 -7.69 -2.01
CA GLN A 80 -9.22 -8.57 -3.02
C GLN A 80 -7.90 -9.19 -2.52
N CYS A 81 -7.07 -8.41 -1.81
CA CYS A 81 -5.85 -8.95 -1.20
C CYS A 81 -6.15 -9.94 -0.06
N GLY A 82 -7.24 -9.72 0.70
CA GLY A 82 -7.70 -10.70 1.69
C GLY A 82 -8.09 -12.03 1.03
N ARG A 83 -8.87 -11.98 -0.05
CA ARG A 83 -9.24 -13.19 -0.82
C ARG A 83 -8.02 -13.93 -1.39
N LEU A 84 -7.05 -13.18 -1.94
CA LEU A 84 -5.80 -13.77 -2.42
C LEU A 84 -5.03 -14.43 -1.26
N LEU A 85 -4.94 -13.77 -0.10
CA LEU A 85 -4.27 -14.32 1.08
C LEU A 85 -4.90 -15.65 1.53
N ASP A 86 -6.23 -15.74 1.57
CA ASP A 86 -6.95 -16.97 1.94
C ASP A 86 -6.60 -18.13 1.00
N GLU A 87 -6.57 -17.88 -0.31
CA GLU A 87 -6.18 -18.86 -1.32
C GLU A 87 -4.72 -19.31 -1.15
N LEU A 88 -3.80 -18.34 -0.93
CA LEU A 88 -2.40 -18.67 -0.71
C LEU A 88 -2.17 -19.43 0.59
N ALA A 89 -2.89 -19.10 1.66
CA ALA A 89 -2.82 -19.84 2.92
C ALA A 89 -3.24 -21.30 2.77
N ASN A 90 -4.31 -21.56 1.99
CA ASN A 90 -4.76 -22.92 1.70
C ASN A 90 -3.71 -23.69 0.89
N ARG A 91 -3.10 -23.08 -0.12
CA ARG A 91 -2.02 -23.69 -0.93
C ARG A 91 -0.77 -23.95 -0.08
N CYS A 92 -0.41 -23.00 0.79
CA CYS A 92 0.72 -23.18 1.69
C CYS A 92 0.56 -24.38 2.62
N LYS A 93 -0.65 -24.68 3.09
CA LYS A 93 -0.95 -25.88 3.88
C LYS A 93 -0.77 -27.17 3.07
N MET A 94 -1.05 -27.15 1.78
CA MET A 94 -0.96 -28.32 0.92
C MET A 94 0.47 -28.58 0.41
N TYR A 95 1.18 -27.50 0.04
CA TYR A 95 2.45 -27.60 -0.69
C TYR A 95 3.66 -27.10 0.11
N GLY A 96 3.46 -26.58 1.34
CA GLY A 96 4.53 -26.06 2.21
C GLY A 96 4.94 -24.62 1.91
N SER A 97 4.60 -24.10 0.74
CA SER A 97 4.80 -22.68 0.35
C SER A 97 3.81 -22.30 -0.75
N ALA A 98 3.53 -21.01 -0.87
CA ALA A 98 2.73 -20.48 -1.97
C ALA A 98 3.21 -19.10 -2.38
N ILE A 99 3.03 -18.74 -3.66
CA ILE A 99 3.30 -17.41 -4.20
C ILE A 99 2.07 -16.92 -4.98
N GLY A 100 1.71 -15.66 -4.81
CA GLY A 100 0.59 -15.05 -5.52
C GLY A 100 0.89 -13.67 -6.03
N THR A 101 0.29 -13.32 -7.15
CA THR A 101 0.31 -11.97 -7.71
C THR A 101 -1.11 -11.50 -7.98
N ILE A 102 -1.33 -10.20 -7.81
CA ILE A 102 -2.61 -9.54 -8.07
C ILE A 102 -2.37 -8.28 -8.90
N ARG A 103 -3.11 -8.12 -9.99
CA ARG A 103 -3.09 -6.92 -10.83
C ARG A 103 -4.45 -6.24 -10.87
N ASN A 104 -4.51 -5.02 -11.43
CA ASN A 104 -5.73 -4.21 -11.52
C ASN A 104 -6.44 -4.13 -10.17
N CYS A 105 -5.68 -3.85 -9.13
CA CYS A 105 -6.12 -3.82 -7.74
C CYS A 105 -6.11 -2.37 -7.24
N SER A 106 -7.19 -1.91 -6.63
CA SER A 106 -7.22 -0.58 -6.04
C SER A 106 -6.36 -0.53 -4.76
N HIS A 107 -6.34 0.62 -4.08
CA HIS A 107 -5.48 0.81 -2.90
C HIS A 107 -5.70 -0.26 -1.82
N ILE A 108 -4.62 -1.00 -1.50
CA ILE A 108 -4.65 -2.17 -0.61
C ILE A 108 -4.53 -1.83 0.89
N GLY A 109 -4.30 -0.57 1.24
CA GLY A 109 -4.13 -0.15 2.63
C GLY A 109 -2.72 -0.39 3.17
N ARG A 110 -2.61 -0.69 4.46
CA ARG A 110 -1.36 -1.01 5.15
C ARG A 110 -0.91 -2.42 4.77
N LEU A 111 0.27 -2.54 4.17
CA LEU A 111 0.75 -3.82 3.64
C LEU A 111 1.00 -4.85 4.75
N GLY A 112 1.48 -4.41 5.92
CA GLY A 112 1.69 -5.25 7.09
C GLY A 112 0.43 -5.92 7.64
N GLU A 113 -0.77 -5.42 7.34
CA GLU A 113 -2.05 -6.01 7.75
C GLU A 113 -2.18 -7.45 7.25
N TYR A 114 -1.82 -7.71 6.00
CA TYR A 114 -1.87 -9.06 5.42
C TYR A 114 -0.84 -10.00 6.03
N CYS A 115 0.31 -9.47 6.41
CA CYS A 115 1.34 -10.23 7.11
C CYS A 115 0.91 -10.57 8.55
N GLU A 116 0.19 -9.66 9.22
CA GLU A 116 -0.41 -9.92 10.54
C GLU A 116 -1.47 -11.01 10.47
N ILE A 117 -2.39 -10.92 9.51
CA ILE A 117 -3.42 -11.94 9.30
C ILE A 117 -2.77 -13.30 8.98
N ALA A 118 -1.80 -13.32 8.07
CA ALA A 118 -1.08 -14.54 7.72
C ALA A 118 -0.39 -15.20 8.92
N ALA A 119 0.25 -14.41 9.77
CA ALA A 119 0.95 -14.91 10.93
C ALA A 119 0.01 -15.34 12.06
N ASN A 120 -1.01 -14.53 12.38
CA ASN A 120 -1.88 -14.76 13.53
C ASN A 120 -2.98 -15.80 13.25
N GLU A 121 -3.56 -15.80 12.04
CA GLU A 121 -4.68 -16.69 11.72
C GLU A 121 -4.23 -17.99 11.05
N TYR A 122 -3.15 -17.95 10.27
CA TYR A 122 -2.68 -19.11 9.50
C TYR A 122 -1.36 -19.69 9.99
N GLY A 123 -0.64 -19.00 10.88
CA GLY A 123 0.68 -19.43 11.37
C GLY A 123 1.77 -19.40 10.27
N LEU A 124 1.65 -18.49 9.31
CA LEU A 124 2.54 -18.44 8.15
C LEU A 124 3.58 -17.32 8.27
N VAL A 125 4.79 -17.59 7.81
CA VAL A 125 5.77 -16.55 7.47
C VAL A 125 5.39 -15.96 6.11
N THR A 126 5.35 -14.63 6.01
CA THR A 126 4.88 -13.94 4.81
C THR A 126 5.83 -12.85 4.39
N ILE A 127 6.00 -12.68 3.08
CA ILE A 127 6.62 -11.53 2.44
C ILE A 127 5.62 -10.97 1.46
N ALA A 128 5.32 -9.68 1.57
CA ALA A 128 4.41 -8.97 0.70
C ALA A 128 5.09 -7.74 0.10
N MET A 129 4.84 -7.47 -1.16
CA MET A 129 5.40 -6.35 -1.91
C MET A 129 4.31 -5.74 -2.76
N VAL A 130 4.39 -4.42 -2.98
CA VAL A 130 3.47 -3.75 -3.90
C VAL A 130 4.18 -2.64 -4.64
N ASN A 131 3.89 -2.51 -5.92
CA ASN A 131 4.28 -1.36 -6.71
C ASN A 131 3.08 -0.47 -7.03
N THR A 132 3.34 0.76 -7.40
CA THR A 132 2.35 1.69 -7.89
C THR A 132 2.85 2.37 -9.15
N HIS A 133 1.93 2.72 -10.05
CA HIS A 133 2.26 3.39 -11.31
C HIS A 133 1.44 4.67 -11.53
N GLY A 134 1.66 5.33 -12.66
CA GLY A 134 0.93 6.54 -13.02
C GLY A 134 1.23 7.71 -12.09
N ALA A 135 0.21 8.46 -11.70
CA ALA A 135 0.32 9.65 -10.85
C ALA A 135 0.83 9.36 -9.42
N ALA A 136 0.82 8.10 -8.99
CA ALA A 136 1.34 7.70 -7.70
C ALA A 136 2.87 7.52 -7.68
N ARG A 137 3.55 7.61 -8.82
CA ARG A 137 5.01 7.66 -8.89
C ARG A 137 5.50 8.99 -8.35
N ARG A 138 6.19 8.96 -7.23
CA ARG A 138 6.65 10.17 -6.52
C ARG A 138 8.13 10.11 -6.14
N VAL A 139 8.82 8.99 -6.43
CA VAL A 139 10.20 8.75 -6.00
C VAL A 139 11.16 8.93 -7.17
N ALA A 140 12.16 9.81 -6.99
CA ALA A 140 13.24 9.98 -7.96
C ALA A 140 14.36 8.94 -7.75
N PRO A 141 15.10 8.55 -8.81
CA PRO A 141 16.32 7.77 -8.65
C PRO A 141 17.43 8.60 -7.96
N PRO A 142 18.45 7.96 -7.32
CA PRO A 142 19.59 8.67 -6.78
C PRO A 142 20.25 9.56 -7.82
N GLY A 143 20.45 10.84 -7.50
CA GLY A 143 21.02 11.84 -8.40
C GLY A 143 20.07 12.36 -9.49
N GLY A 144 18.83 11.85 -9.53
CA GLY A 144 17.77 12.36 -10.41
C GLY A 144 16.80 13.26 -9.67
N ILE A 145 16.09 14.10 -10.42
CA ILE A 145 15.09 15.05 -9.89
C ILE A 145 13.66 14.73 -10.34
N GLN A 146 13.49 13.75 -11.23
CA GLN A 146 12.17 13.38 -11.74
C GLN A 146 11.68 12.07 -11.11
N SER A 147 10.42 12.06 -10.68
CA SER A 147 9.76 10.87 -10.18
C SER A 147 9.70 9.75 -11.23
N ARG A 148 10.14 8.55 -10.88
CA ARG A 148 10.17 7.37 -11.77
C ARG A 148 9.50 6.14 -11.15
N LEU A 149 9.56 5.99 -9.83
CA LEU A 149 9.01 4.86 -9.11
C LEU A 149 7.96 5.32 -8.08
N GLY A 150 7.11 4.40 -7.65
CA GLY A 150 6.29 4.53 -6.47
C GLY A 150 7.10 4.45 -5.18
N THR A 151 6.43 4.49 -4.05
CA THR A 151 7.05 4.27 -2.74
C THR A 151 7.33 2.78 -2.48
N ASN A 152 6.81 1.91 -3.32
CA ASN A 152 7.02 0.46 -3.46
C ASN A 152 7.36 -0.22 -2.13
N PRO A 153 6.39 -0.39 -1.22
CA PRO A 153 6.63 -0.93 0.11
C PRO A 153 6.89 -2.44 0.09
N LEU A 154 7.61 -2.87 1.12
CA LEU A 154 7.86 -4.26 1.48
C LEU A 154 7.34 -4.50 2.89
N ALA A 155 6.63 -5.59 3.10
CA ALA A 155 6.27 -6.06 4.43
C ALA A 155 6.67 -7.52 4.62
N MET A 156 6.99 -7.87 5.86
CA MET A 156 7.28 -9.24 6.30
C MET A 156 6.57 -9.49 7.62
N GLY A 157 6.05 -10.70 7.78
CA GLY A 157 5.44 -11.15 9.03
C GLY A 157 5.95 -12.53 9.44
N VAL A 158 6.17 -12.70 10.73
CA VAL A 158 6.60 -13.98 11.31
C VAL A 158 5.74 -14.26 12.54
N PRO A 159 5.12 -15.47 12.64
CA PRO A 159 4.42 -15.88 13.86
C PRO A 159 5.34 -15.84 15.08
N ASN A 160 4.88 -15.28 16.21
CA ASN A 160 5.64 -15.21 17.44
C ASN A 160 4.71 -15.31 18.67
N GLY A 161 4.28 -16.52 18.99
CA GLY A 161 3.32 -16.76 20.07
C GLY A 161 1.99 -16.05 19.80
N ASP A 162 1.56 -15.21 20.73
CA ASP A 162 0.27 -14.50 20.66
C ASP A 162 0.34 -13.23 19.79
N GLU A 163 1.54 -12.75 19.44
CA GLU A 163 1.76 -11.54 18.66
C GLU A 163 2.74 -11.81 17.51
N ALA A 164 2.38 -11.41 16.28
CA ALA A 164 3.27 -11.51 15.13
C ALA A 164 4.38 -10.45 15.18
N LEU A 165 5.58 -10.81 14.72
CA LEU A 165 6.62 -9.83 14.40
C LEU A 165 6.38 -9.29 13.00
N ILE A 166 6.15 -7.99 12.87
CA ILE A 166 5.83 -7.34 11.60
C ILE A 166 6.88 -6.28 11.28
N LEU A 167 7.42 -6.37 10.06
CA LEU A 167 8.19 -5.32 9.41
C LEU A 167 7.38 -4.80 8.24
N ASP A 168 7.10 -3.49 8.21
CA ASP A 168 6.37 -2.83 7.11
C ASP A 168 6.96 -1.45 6.86
N PHE A 169 7.54 -1.25 5.67
CA PHE A 169 8.20 0.00 5.31
C PHE A 169 8.16 0.27 3.79
N SER A 170 8.20 1.54 3.41
CA SER A 170 8.39 1.94 2.02
C SER A 170 9.87 1.87 1.64
N THR A 171 10.19 1.61 0.37
CA THR A 171 11.55 1.70 -0.17
C THR A 171 12.00 3.13 -0.47
N SER A 172 11.14 4.11 -0.19
CA SER A 172 11.41 5.54 -0.21
C SER A 172 11.72 6.07 1.19
N ALA A 173 12.28 7.27 1.28
CA ALA A 173 12.58 7.94 2.55
C ALA A 173 11.32 8.18 3.40
N THR A 174 10.18 8.34 2.75
CA THR A 174 8.87 8.48 3.38
C THR A 174 7.75 8.02 2.45
N ALA A 175 6.56 7.76 3.00
CA ALA A 175 5.35 7.55 2.22
C ALA A 175 4.70 8.90 1.83
N GLU A 176 4.09 8.98 0.64
CA GLU A 176 3.37 10.19 0.18
C GLU A 176 2.33 10.66 1.19
N GLY A 177 1.56 9.71 1.75
CA GLY A 177 0.54 10.04 2.74
C GLY A 177 1.08 10.71 4.01
N LYS A 178 2.32 10.42 4.43
CA LYS A 178 2.96 11.11 5.56
C LYS A 178 3.30 12.57 5.21
N VAL A 179 3.71 12.84 3.96
CA VAL A 179 3.91 14.19 3.45
C VAL A 179 2.58 14.95 3.43
N ARG A 180 1.52 14.31 2.97
CA ARG A 180 0.15 14.87 2.93
C ARG A 180 -0.36 15.24 4.32
N VAL A 181 -0.15 14.40 5.32
CA VAL A 181 -0.53 14.68 6.72
C VAL A 181 0.18 15.94 7.21
N LYS A 182 1.49 16.09 6.96
CA LYS A 182 2.26 17.27 7.31
C LYS A 182 1.77 18.52 6.57
N GLN A 183 1.47 18.39 5.28
CA GLN A 183 0.91 19.48 4.47
C GLN A 183 -0.41 20.00 5.05
N ILE A 184 -1.34 19.09 5.36
CA ILE A 184 -2.65 19.47 5.93
C ILE A 184 -2.49 20.12 7.30
N ALA A 185 -1.54 19.66 8.11
CA ALA A 185 -1.24 20.24 9.43
C ALA A 185 -0.49 21.57 9.36
N GLY A 186 -0.02 22.00 8.18
CA GLY A 186 0.84 23.21 8.04
C GLY A 186 2.22 23.03 8.65
N GLU A 187 2.70 21.79 8.77
CA GLU A 187 3.98 21.44 9.37
C GLU A 187 5.03 21.11 8.31
N GLN A 188 6.30 21.33 8.65
CA GLN A 188 7.42 20.90 7.81
C GLN A 188 7.64 19.38 7.90
N VAL A 189 8.21 18.81 6.83
CA VAL A 189 8.71 17.43 6.86
C VAL A 189 10.16 17.38 7.36
N PRO A 190 10.62 16.23 7.89
CA PRO A 190 12.03 16.01 8.21
C PRO A 190 12.95 16.20 7.00
N SER A 191 14.18 16.68 7.25
CA SER A 191 15.22 16.77 6.22
C SER A 191 15.52 15.38 5.64
N GLY A 192 15.84 15.35 4.34
CA GLY A 192 16.17 14.12 3.64
C GLY A 192 14.96 13.34 3.13
N TRP A 193 13.76 13.92 3.18
CA TRP A 193 12.58 13.32 2.61
C TRP A 193 12.32 13.75 1.17
N LEU A 194 12.49 15.05 0.88
CA LEU A 194 12.06 15.67 -0.37
C LEU A 194 13.18 16.41 -1.09
N LEU A 195 13.05 16.47 -2.40
CA LEU A 195 13.66 17.48 -3.27
C LEU A 195 12.55 18.35 -3.85
N ASP A 196 12.83 19.62 -4.07
CA ASP A 196 11.97 20.48 -4.86
C ASP A 196 12.10 20.21 -6.37
N SER A 197 11.44 20.99 -7.20
CA SER A 197 11.47 20.86 -8.66
C SER A 197 12.83 21.13 -9.30
N ASP A 198 13.69 21.88 -8.62
CA ASP A 198 15.06 22.19 -9.07
C ASP A 198 16.08 21.14 -8.60
N GLY A 199 15.63 20.20 -7.75
CA GLY A 199 16.48 19.13 -7.20
C GLY A 199 17.19 19.50 -5.92
N GLU A 200 16.82 20.62 -5.30
CA GLU A 200 17.40 21.04 -4.02
C GLU A 200 16.62 20.41 -2.84
N PRO A 201 17.32 20.00 -1.78
CA PRO A 201 16.68 19.46 -0.58
C PRO A 201 15.71 20.46 0.04
N THR A 202 14.50 20.01 0.35
CA THR A 202 13.46 20.86 0.94
C THR A 202 12.74 20.17 2.10
N ASN A 203 12.25 20.98 3.04
CA ASN A 203 11.39 20.55 4.14
C ASN A 203 9.93 21.02 3.96
N ASP A 204 9.62 21.72 2.87
CA ASP A 204 8.28 22.17 2.57
C ASP A 204 7.47 21.05 1.89
N PRO A 205 6.41 20.52 2.54
CA PRO A 205 5.59 19.47 1.96
C PRO A 205 4.80 19.93 0.73
N ASN A 206 4.58 21.23 0.52
CA ASN A 206 3.82 21.74 -0.61
C ASN A 206 4.55 21.47 -1.93
N THR A 207 5.88 21.47 -1.93
CA THR A 207 6.70 21.26 -3.13
C THR A 207 6.38 19.92 -3.84
N LEU A 208 5.92 18.90 -3.11
CA LEU A 208 5.52 17.63 -3.72
C LEU A 208 4.26 17.73 -4.60
N TYR A 209 3.47 18.80 -4.40
CA TYR A 209 2.16 19.02 -5.04
C TYR A 209 2.13 20.26 -5.94
N ASP A 210 3.22 21.02 -5.99
CA ASP A 210 3.37 22.19 -6.86
C ASP A 210 3.51 21.79 -8.34
N GLU A 211 3.47 22.77 -9.24
CA GLU A 211 3.74 22.59 -10.67
C GLU A 211 4.92 23.48 -11.10
N PRO A 212 6.05 22.90 -11.48
CA PRO A 212 6.37 21.47 -11.52
C PRO A 212 6.57 20.87 -10.12
N PRO A 213 6.23 19.56 -9.95
CA PRO A 213 6.29 18.93 -8.64
C PRO A 213 7.72 18.57 -8.22
N GLY A 214 7.97 18.64 -6.91
CA GLY A 214 9.13 18.01 -6.29
C GLY A 214 9.01 16.48 -6.21
N THR A 215 9.97 15.83 -5.55
CA THR A 215 10.05 14.37 -5.47
C THR A 215 10.39 13.88 -4.06
N ILE A 216 10.02 12.64 -3.77
CA ILE A 216 10.46 11.91 -2.58
C ILE A 216 11.80 11.24 -2.88
N LEU A 217 12.70 11.25 -1.90
CA LEU A 217 13.98 10.56 -2.00
C LEU A 217 13.83 9.05 -1.76
N PRO A 218 14.68 8.20 -2.35
CA PRO A 218 14.76 6.79 -1.97
C PRO A 218 15.25 6.61 -0.54
N MET A 219 14.89 5.51 0.09
CA MET A 219 15.44 5.12 1.39
C MET A 219 16.95 4.90 1.33
N GLY A 220 17.67 5.29 2.39
CA GLY A 220 19.09 4.97 2.56
C GLY A 220 20.03 6.18 2.68
N GLY A 221 19.55 7.42 2.56
CA GLY A 221 20.38 8.62 2.67
C GLY A 221 21.53 8.60 1.67
N GLU A 222 22.79 8.65 2.12
CA GLU A 222 23.99 8.53 1.26
C GLU A 222 24.04 7.21 0.49
N GLN A 223 23.34 6.18 0.95
CA GLN A 223 23.23 4.87 0.30
C GLN A 223 21.86 4.65 -0.36
N ALA A 224 21.24 5.72 -0.85
CA ALA A 224 19.90 5.70 -1.46
C ALA A 224 19.76 4.70 -2.63
N TYR A 225 20.87 4.29 -3.24
CA TYR A 225 20.88 3.24 -4.26
C TYR A 225 20.34 1.88 -3.74
N LYS A 226 20.40 1.61 -2.42
CA LYS A 226 19.85 0.38 -1.82
C LYS A 226 18.33 0.41 -1.86
N GLY A 227 17.71 1.51 -1.39
CA GLY A 227 16.28 1.70 -1.45
C GLY A 227 15.76 1.74 -2.88
N PHE A 228 16.46 2.47 -3.78
CA PHE A 228 16.11 2.53 -5.19
C PHE A 228 16.21 1.15 -5.88
N GLY A 229 17.30 0.41 -5.64
CA GLY A 229 17.47 -0.93 -6.21
C GLY A 229 16.36 -1.90 -5.77
N LEU A 230 16.00 -1.89 -4.48
CA LEU A 230 14.91 -2.70 -3.96
C LEU A 230 13.56 -2.26 -4.58
N SER A 231 13.32 -0.95 -4.66
CA SER A 231 12.11 -0.38 -5.30
C SER A 231 11.97 -0.81 -6.75
N LEU A 232 13.07 -0.77 -7.51
CA LEU A 232 13.09 -1.19 -8.91
C LEU A 232 12.75 -2.68 -9.06
N MET A 233 13.30 -3.53 -8.19
CA MET A 233 13.01 -4.98 -8.22
C MET A 233 11.56 -5.29 -7.85
N ILE A 234 10.91 -4.46 -7.05
CA ILE A 234 9.48 -4.58 -6.72
C ILE A 234 8.61 -4.10 -7.90
N ASP A 235 9.10 -3.14 -8.70
CA ASP A 235 8.36 -2.56 -9.83
C ASP A 235 8.34 -3.49 -11.07
N ILE A 236 9.31 -4.39 -11.20
CA ILE A 236 9.46 -5.34 -12.32
C ILE A 236 8.73 -6.65 -12.04
#